data_5c7ea35fc3b67173a492098b110bf82d
#
_entry.id   5c7ea35fc3b67173a492098b110bf82d
#
_cell.length_a   1.000
_cell.length_b   1.000
_cell.length_c   1.000
_cell.angle_alpha   90.00
_cell.angle_beta   90.00
_cell.angle_gamma   90.00
#
_symmetry.space_group_name_H-M   'P 1'
#
loop_
_entity.id
_entity.type
_entity.pdbx_description
1 polymer ?
#
loop_
_entity_poly.entity_id
_entity_poly.type
_entity_poly.pdbx_seq_one_letter_code
_entity_poly.pdbx_strand_id
1 'polypeptide(L)'
;VSTTRTLRLLAAATAALALAAGCSRADSGNAPKQAQAEGPAEVRLGYFPNVTHAPAIIGHKKDYYTKELGSTKLAVTNFNAGPEEVNALLGKSLDIGFIGSGPAINAYTKSNGTIQLVSGAVSAGAQLVTKPEITSIEQLPGKNIATPSLGNTQDVSLKKLVKEKNLAGVKITNLDNPKTLDAFRKGELDGAWLPEPWSSRLVLDAGAKVLLDEKSLWPDGRFPTTVIIVRQEFLQQYPQTVQAVLRGHVKATEWARGNEADAKKVVNDTLKELTGNALGAPVLDSSFKAIELTIDPIASTLPQLAKDSVTAGIVKSAADLKGFLDLSALNEALKATGKPAVDAAGLDKK
;
A
#
# COMPACT_ATOMS: atom_id res chain seq x y z
N VAL A 1 -15.61 -46.10 -59.53
CA VAL A 1 -15.68 -47.54 -59.26
C VAL A 1 -15.94 -47.62 -57.77
N SER A 2 -17.16 -47.77 -57.45
CA SER A 2 -17.97 -48.93 -57.06
C SER A 2 -17.98 -49.16 -55.57
N THR A 3 -19.06 -48.82 -54.92
CA THR A 3 -20.15 -49.70 -54.41
C THR A 3 -19.75 -50.57 -53.20
N THR A 4 -20.49 -50.82 -52.15
CA THR A 4 -21.90 -50.90 -51.88
C THR A 4 -22.09 -51.20 -50.37
N ARG A 5 -23.13 -50.69 -49.71
CA ARG A 5 -24.26 -51.38 -49.06
C ARG A 5 -23.91 -52.50 -48.05
N THR A 6 -24.54 -52.66 -46.91
CA THR A 6 -25.95 -52.73 -46.44
C THR A 6 -25.95 -52.92 -44.91
N LEU A 7 -26.78 -52.28 -44.12
CA LEU A 7 -28.13 -52.63 -43.61
C LEU A 7 -28.26 -53.87 -42.70
N ARG A 8 -28.75 -53.70 -41.50
CA ARG A 8 -29.89 -54.34 -40.80
C ARG A 8 -29.67 -54.28 -39.30
N LEU A 9 -30.47 -53.62 -38.54
CA LEU A 9 -31.87 -53.73 -38.08
C LEU A 9 -32.04 -54.61 -36.83
N LEU A 10 -32.63 -54.00 -35.78
CA LEU A 10 -33.70 -54.47 -34.89
C LEU A 10 -33.41 -55.53 -33.80
N ALA A 11 -33.69 -55.17 -32.57
CA ALA A 11 -34.81 -55.59 -31.71
C ALA A 11 -34.58 -55.04 -30.30
N ALA A 12 -35.34 -54.21 -29.74
CA ALA A 12 -36.64 -54.17 -29.07
C ALA A 12 -36.87 -55.36 -28.06
N ALA A 13 -37.06 -54.98 -26.81
CA ALA A 13 -38.22 -55.35 -25.97
C ALA A 13 -37.88 -55.33 -24.48
N THR A 14 -38.51 -54.47 -23.77
CA THR A 14 -39.59 -54.55 -22.77
C THR A 14 -39.20 -54.98 -21.37
N ALA A 15 -39.40 -54.09 -20.45
CA ALA A 15 -40.30 -54.05 -19.28
C ALA A 15 -40.01 -54.98 -18.11
N ALA A 16 -39.91 -54.44 -16.93
CA ALA A 16 -40.86 -54.77 -15.82
C ALA A 16 -40.65 -53.83 -14.61
N LEU A 17 -41.72 -53.22 -14.18
CA LEU A 17 -41.89 -52.54 -12.89
C LEU A 17 -41.66 -53.51 -11.75
N ALA A 18 -40.98 -53.09 -10.69
CA ALA A 18 -41.19 -53.56 -9.35
C ALA A 18 -41.13 -52.38 -8.37
N LEU A 19 -42.30 -51.93 -7.95
CA LEU A 19 -42.51 -51.14 -6.75
C LEU A 19 -42.22 -52.00 -5.54
N ALA A 20 -41.28 -51.56 -4.68
CA ALA A 20 -41.23 -51.99 -3.30
C ALA A 20 -41.04 -50.76 -2.42
N ALA A 21 -42.11 -50.42 -1.70
CA ALA A 21 -42.14 -49.49 -0.62
C ALA A 21 -41.21 -49.95 0.52
N GLY A 22 -40.30 -49.09 0.95
CA GLY A 22 -39.50 -49.27 2.15
C GLY A 22 -39.38 -47.93 2.86
N CYS A 23 -40.27 -47.69 3.81
CA CYS A 23 -40.21 -46.61 4.77
C CYS A 23 -39.00 -46.73 5.68
N SER A 24 -38.54 -45.57 6.08
CA SER A 24 -37.83 -45.21 7.31
C SER A 24 -36.30 -45.24 7.29
N ARG A 25 -35.71 -44.08 7.29
CA ARG A 25 -35.14 -43.42 8.46
C ARG A 25 -34.62 -42.06 8.01
N ALA A 26 -35.17 -41.03 8.65
CA ALA A 26 -34.57 -39.71 8.63
C ALA A 26 -33.14 -39.83 9.22
N ASP A 27 -32.13 -39.68 8.38
CA ASP A 27 -30.78 -39.42 8.80
C ASP A 27 -30.58 -37.91 8.63
N SER A 28 -30.62 -37.26 9.77
CA SER A 28 -30.42 -35.86 9.94
C SER A 28 -28.97 -35.54 9.63
N GLY A 29 -28.76 -34.68 8.63
CA GLY A 29 -27.65 -33.74 8.66
C GLY A 29 -26.35 -34.20 8.09
N ASN A 30 -26.21 -34.07 6.78
CA ASN A 30 -24.98 -33.58 6.21
C ASN A 30 -25.37 -32.60 5.08
N ALA A 31 -25.66 -31.35 5.46
CA ALA A 31 -25.57 -30.29 4.50
C ALA A 31 -24.15 -30.37 3.90
N PRO A 32 -23.97 -30.30 2.58
CA PRO A 32 -22.67 -30.30 2.02
C PRO A 32 -21.93 -29.12 2.66
N LYS A 33 -20.84 -29.41 3.39
CA LYS A 33 -19.86 -28.37 3.75
C LYS A 33 -19.57 -27.65 2.45
N GLN A 34 -19.98 -26.38 2.34
CA GLN A 34 -19.49 -25.51 1.28
C GLN A 34 -18.00 -25.73 1.26
N ALA A 35 -17.49 -26.25 0.15
CA ALA A 35 -16.06 -26.30 -0.09
C ALA A 35 -15.56 -24.87 0.12
N GLN A 36 -14.81 -24.64 1.19
CA GLN A 36 -14.09 -23.38 1.35
C GLN A 36 -13.26 -23.25 0.08
N ALA A 37 -13.53 -22.20 -0.68
CA ALA A 37 -12.74 -21.93 -1.87
C ALA A 37 -11.26 -21.98 -1.46
N GLU A 38 -10.52 -22.91 -2.06
CA GLU A 38 -9.08 -23.01 -1.79
C GLU A 38 -8.47 -21.63 -2.05
N GLY A 39 -7.68 -21.15 -1.09
CA GLY A 39 -6.96 -19.89 -1.26
C GLY A 39 -6.01 -19.96 -2.46
N PRO A 40 -5.42 -18.85 -2.91
CA PRO A 40 -4.42 -18.89 -3.96
C PRO A 40 -3.21 -19.69 -3.47
N ALA A 41 -2.47 -20.30 -4.39
CA ALA A 41 -1.22 -20.98 -4.03
C ALA A 41 -0.20 -20.00 -3.44
N GLU A 42 -0.23 -18.75 -3.89
CA GLU A 42 0.71 -17.68 -3.50
C GLU A 42 0.01 -16.31 -3.46
N VAL A 43 0.40 -15.47 -2.48
CA VAL A 43 0.11 -14.03 -2.42
C VAL A 43 1.38 -13.27 -2.70
N ARG A 44 1.32 -12.32 -3.65
CA ARG A 44 2.44 -11.45 -4.01
C ARG A 44 2.22 -10.08 -3.38
N LEU A 45 3.10 -9.72 -2.43
CA LEU A 45 3.00 -8.52 -1.61
C LEU A 45 4.19 -7.59 -1.88
N GLY A 46 3.90 -6.30 -2.09
CA GLY A 46 4.90 -5.27 -2.32
C GLY A 46 5.06 -4.31 -1.14
N TYR A 47 6.29 -3.81 -0.93
CA TYR A 47 6.57 -2.69 -0.05
C TYR A 47 7.92 -2.05 -0.36
N PHE A 48 8.19 -0.85 0.20
CA PHE A 48 9.48 -0.18 0.04
C PHE A 48 10.37 -0.40 1.28
N PRO A 49 11.70 -0.46 1.10
CA PRO A 49 12.65 -0.52 2.21
C PRO A 49 12.80 0.86 2.89
N ASN A 50 11.73 1.34 3.52
CA ASN A 50 11.64 2.62 4.22
C ASN A 50 11.05 2.44 5.62
N VAL A 51 11.38 3.34 6.54
CA VAL A 51 10.76 3.37 7.88
C VAL A 51 9.24 3.64 7.79
N THR A 52 8.80 4.41 6.80
CA THR A 52 7.36 4.61 6.51
C THR A 52 6.63 3.33 6.07
N HIS A 53 7.34 2.23 5.84
CA HIS A 53 6.78 0.91 5.56
C HIS A 53 6.99 -0.09 6.71
N ALA A 54 7.29 0.41 7.92
CA ALA A 54 7.56 -0.43 9.10
C ALA A 54 6.51 -1.53 9.36
N PRO A 55 5.17 -1.28 9.26
CA PRO A 55 4.20 -2.35 9.46
C PRO A 55 4.32 -3.50 8.45
N ALA A 56 4.64 -3.20 7.18
CA ALA A 56 4.86 -4.21 6.15
C ALA A 56 6.11 -5.05 6.46
N ILE A 57 7.21 -4.38 6.78
CA ILE A 57 8.48 -5.01 7.14
C ILE A 57 8.30 -5.93 8.36
N ILE A 58 7.69 -5.42 9.43
CA ILE A 58 7.45 -6.17 10.67
C ILE A 58 6.52 -7.35 10.42
N GLY A 59 5.43 -7.12 9.68
CA GLY A 59 4.47 -8.17 9.32
C GLY A 59 5.12 -9.32 8.57
N HIS A 60 6.03 -9.02 7.65
CA HIS A 60 6.81 -10.00 6.90
C HIS A 60 7.86 -10.70 7.80
N LYS A 61 8.73 -9.94 8.45
CA LYS A 61 9.90 -10.49 9.17
C LYS A 61 9.57 -11.19 10.49
N LYS A 62 8.39 -10.91 11.07
CA LYS A 62 7.90 -11.62 12.27
C LYS A 62 6.83 -12.67 11.96
N ASP A 63 6.65 -13.01 10.68
CA ASP A 63 5.73 -14.04 10.22
C ASP A 63 4.24 -13.75 10.53
N TYR A 64 3.87 -12.49 10.78
CA TYR A 64 2.46 -12.18 11.03
C TYR A 64 1.58 -12.48 9.81
N TYR A 65 2.09 -12.23 8.59
CA TYR A 65 1.35 -12.56 7.38
C TYR A 65 1.31 -14.06 7.12
N THR A 66 2.45 -14.75 7.18
CA THR A 66 2.53 -16.18 6.89
C THR A 66 1.72 -17.02 7.88
N LYS A 67 1.70 -16.63 9.16
CA LYS A 67 0.86 -17.29 10.17
C LYS A 67 -0.63 -17.18 9.89
N GLU A 68 -1.08 -16.03 9.37
CA GLU A 68 -2.48 -15.82 9.02
C GLU A 68 -2.85 -16.46 7.67
N LEU A 69 -1.91 -16.52 6.74
CA LEU A 69 -2.08 -17.13 5.42
C LEU A 69 -2.13 -18.66 5.45
N GLY A 70 -1.59 -19.28 6.50
CA GLY A 70 -1.58 -20.74 6.64
C GLY A 70 -0.75 -21.42 5.54
N SER A 71 -1.40 -22.19 4.67
CA SER A 71 -0.75 -22.92 3.56
C SER A 71 -0.46 -22.05 2.34
N THR A 72 -1.07 -20.87 2.23
CA THR A 72 -0.81 -19.94 1.11
C THR A 72 0.58 -19.34 1.24
N LYS A 73 1.41 -19.50 0.22
CA LYS A 73 2.75 -18.93 0.18
C LYS A 73 2.72 -17.41 0.10
N LEU A 74 3.62 -16.74 0.80
CA LEU A 74 3.86 -15.31 0.68
C LEU A 74 5.11 -15.06 -0.17
N ALA A 75 4.97 -14.37 -1.29
CA ALA A 75 6.08 -13.84 -2.09
C ALA A 75 6.16 -12.32 -1.89
N VAL A 76 7.35 -11.82 -1.57
CA VAL A 76 7.56 -10.39 -1.30
C VAL A 76 8.48 -9.78 -2.35
N THR A 77 8.07 -8.61 -2.87
CA THR A 77 8.86 -7.80 -3.80
C THR A 77 9.08 -6.41 -3.22
N ASN A 78 10.31 -5.91 -3.28
CA ASN A 78 10.64 -4.56 -2.86
C ASN A 78 10.70 -3.62 -4.06
N PHE A 79 10.17 -2.40 -3.87
CA PHE A 79 10.15 -1.33 -4.86
C PHE A 79 10.87 -0.10 -4.34
N ASN A 80 11.37 0.75 -5.24
CA ASN A 80 12.02 2.00 -4.86
C ASN A 80 11.02 3.16 -4.75
N ALA A 81 9.96 3.13 -5.56
CA ALA A 81 8.93 4.18 -5.59
C ALA A 81 7.58 3.67 -6.10
N GLY A 82 6.52 4.45 -5.83
CA GLY A 82 5.14 4.08 -6.15
C GLY A 82 4.83 3.77 -7.61
N PRO A 83 5.33 4.51 -8.61
CA PRO A 83 5.03 4.22 -10.01
C PRO A 83 5.45 2.82 -10.47
N GLU A 84 6.55 2.28 -9.96
CA GLU A 84 7.00 0.91 -10.26
C GLU A 84 6.03 -0.12 -9.68
N GLU A 85 5.61 0.06 -8.44
CA GLU A 85 4.66 -0.83 -7.77
C GLU A 85 3.27 -0.79 -8.41
N VAL A 86 2.81 0.41 -8.83
CA VAL A 86 1.56 0.57 -9.62
C VAL A 86 1.63 -0.25 -10.90
N ASN A 87 2.74 -0.19 -11.63
CA ASN A 87 2.91 -0.99 -12.85
C ASN A 87 2.86 -2.50 -12.57
N ALA A 88 3.44 -2.95 -11.46
CA ALA A 88 3.38 -4.36 -11.04
C ALA A 88 1.95 -4.82 -10.71
N LEU A 89 1.15 -3.97 -10.02
CA LEU A 89 -0.26 -4.24 -9.75
C LEU A 89 -1.09 -4.28 -11.03
N LEU A 90 -0.95 -3.28 -11.92
CA LEU A 90 -1.67 -3.22 -13.18
C LEU A 90 -1.27 -4.37 -14.13
N GLY A 91 0.00 -4.76 -14.12
CA GLY A 91 0.54 -5.89 -14.86
C GLY A 91 0.26 -7.26 -14.23
N LYS A 92 -0.49 -7.30 -13.12
CA LYS A 92 -0.87 -8.51 -12.38
C LYS A 92 0.33 -9.35 -11.88
N SER A 93 1.51 -8.75 -11.75
CA SER A 93 2.68 -9.38 -11.13
C SER A 93 2.72 -9.16 -9.61
N LEU A 94 1.83 -8.32 -9.07
CA LEU A 94 1.62 -8.05 -7.66
C LEU A 94 0.12 -8.14 -7.34
N ASP A 95 -0.23 -8.56 -6.14
CA ASP A 95 -1.63 -8.68 -5.68
C ASP A 95 -1.99 -7.60 -4.67
N ILE A 96 -1.11 -7.34 -3.70
CA ILE A 96 -1.28 -6.40 -2.60
C ILE A 96 -0.02 -5.53 -2.51
N GLY A 97 -0.17 -4.23 -2.30
CA GLY A 97 0.95 -3.30 -2.18
C GLY A 97 0.81 -2.35 -1.01
N PHE A 98 1.92 -2.11 -0.30
CA PHE A 98 2.07 -1.01 0.64
C PHE A 98 2.71 0.16 -0.11
N ILE A 99 1.97 1.24 -0.29
CA ILE A 99 2.33 2.29 -1.24
C ILE A 99 1.97 3.68 -0.71
N GLY A 100 2.56 4.73 -1.29
CA GLY A 100 2.16 6.10 -1.00
C GLY A 100 0.74 6.42 -1.45
N SER A 101 0.05 7.31 -0.73
CA SER A 101 -1.34 7.70 -1.03
C SER A 101 -1.51 8.34 -2.42
N GLY A 102 -0.57 9.15 -2.88
CA GLY A 102 -0.60 9.72 -4.22
C GLY A 102 -0.57 8.67 -5.33
N PRO A 103 0.44 7.77 -5.36
CA PRO A 103 0.45 6.62 -6.27
C PRO A 103 -0.77 5.71 -6.14
N ALA A 104 -1.34 5.51 -4.94
CA ALA A 104 -2.55 4.72 -4.74
C ALA A 104 -3.76 5.33 -5.46
N ILE A 105 -3.97 6.64 -5.35
CA ILE A 105 -5.01 7.38 -6.08
C ILE A 105 -4.78 7.27 -7.60
N ASN A 106 -3.52 7.40 -8.05
CA ASN A 106 -3.17 7.25 -9.46
C ASN A 106 -3.43 5.82 -9.97
N ALA A 107 -3.16 4.80 -9.16
CA ALA A 107 -3.44 3.40 -9.50
C ALA A 107 -4.94 3.17 -9.68
N TYR A 108 -5.77 3.67 -8.75
CA TYR A 108 -7.24 3.61 -8.86
C TYR A 108 -7.74 4.27 -10.14
N THR A 109 -7.28 5.48 -10.42
CA THR A 109 -7.68 6.23 -11.62
C THR A 109 -7.28 5.53 -12.91
N LYS A 110 -6.01 5.11 -13.02
CA LYS A 110 -5.48 4.44 -14.22
C LYS A 110 -6.10 3.06 -14.46
N SER A 111 -6.53 2.40 -13.40
CA SER A 111 -7.15 1.08 -13.47
C SER A 111 -8.67 1.13 -13.72
N ASN A 112 -9.27 2.32 -13.85
CA ASN A 112 -10.73 2.50 -13.89
C ASN A 112 -11.42 1.83 -12.68
N GLY A 113 -10.84 1.97 -11.49
CA GLY A 113 -11.41 1.46 -10.24
C GLY A 113 -11.11 -0.01 -9.93
N THR A 114 -10.20 -0.67 -10.67
CA THR A 114 -9.84 -2.08 -10.41
C THR A 114 -8.72 -2.27 -9.37
N ILE A 115 -8.21 -1.18 -8.82
CA ILE A 115 -7.31 -1.18 -7.64
C ILE A 115 -8.04 -0.49 -6.50
N GLN A 116 -8.08 -1.11 -5.33
CA GLN A 116 -8.81 -0.58 -4.17
C GLN A 116 -7.89 -0.41 -2.97
N LEU A 117 -8.17 0.59 -2.14
CA LEU A 117 -7.52 0.83 -0.87
C LEU A 117 -8.26 0.05 0.23
N VAL A 118 -7.54 -0.76 0.99
CA VAL A 118 -8.11 -1.67 2.00
C VAL A 118 -7.65 -1.40 3.43
N SER A 119 -6.62 -0.56 3.63
CA SER A 119 -6.13 -0.17 4.97
C SER A 119 -5.18 1.03 4.89
N GLY A 120 -5.05 1.77 5.99
CA GLY A 120 -3.87 2.59 6.24
C GLY A 120 -2.70 1.74 6.72
N ALA A 121 -1.51 2.34 6.79
CA ALA A 121 -0.32 1.71 7.37
C ALA A 121 0.53 2.71 8.18
N VAL A 122 0.79 3.90 7.61
CA VAL A 122 1.57 4.94 8.29
C VAL A 122 1.01 6.31 7.95
N SER A 123 0.89 7.15 8.98
CA SER A 123 0.60 8.58 8.88
C SER A 123 1.86 9.40 9.13
N ALA A 124 1.97 10.57 8.53
CA ALA A 124 3.08 11.52 8.68
C ALA A 124 4.44 10.96 8.19
N GLY A 125 5.56 11.51 8.64
CA GLY A 125 6.89 11.03 8.29
C GLY A 125 7.35 11.43 6.89
N ALA A 126 7.02 12.64 6.44
CA ALA A 126 7.59 13.26 5.26
C ALA A 126 7.93 14.73 5.56
N GLN A 127 9.07 15.19 5.08
CA GLN A 127 9.57 16.54 5.36
C GLN A 127 10.26 17.15 4.14
N LEU A 128 10.08 18.45 3.95
CA LEU A 128 10.94 19.26 3.11
C LEU A 128 12.15 19.69 3.94
N VAL A 129 13.32 19.22 3.54
CA VAL A 129 14.59 19.54 4.18
C VAL A 129 15.49 20.28 3.20
N THR A 130 16.28 21.21 3.69
CA THR A 130 17.11 22.10 2.85
C THR A 130 18.51 22.31 3.45
N LYS A 131 19.41 22.89 2.67
CA LYS A 131 20.68 23.43 3.20
C LYS A 131 20.39 24.42 4.32
N PRO A 132 21.27 24.54 5.34
CA PRO A 132 21.03 25.37 6.53
C PRO A 132 20.77 26.85 6.27
N GLU A 133 21.31 27.40 5.17
CA GLU A 133 21.13 28.79 4.76
C GLU A 133 19.73 29.09 4.20
N ILE A 134 18.94 28.08 3.84
CA ILE A 134 17.57 28.23 3.37
C ILE A 134 16.65 28.08 4.57
N THR A 135 16.14 29.16 5.09
CA THR A 135 15.40 29.23 6.35
C THR A 135 13.91 29.56 6.18
N SER A 136 13.49 29.87 4.95
CA SER A 136 12.07 30.11 4.63
C SER A 136 11.72 29.61 3.23
N ILE A 137 10.42 29.36 3.02
CA ILE A 137 9.88 28.88 1.74
C ILE A 137 10.11 29.92 0.62
N GLU A 138 10.10 31.20 0.94
CA GLU A 138 10.29 32.31 0.00
C GLU A 138 11.71 32.34 -0.59
N GLN A 139 12.66 31.62 0.01
CA GLN A 139 14.03 31.47 -0.50
C GLN A 139 14.22 30.31 -1.49
N LEU A 140 13.17 29.54 -1.77
CA LEU A 140 13.22 28.40 -2.70
C LEU A 140 13.35 28.78 -4.19
N PRO A 141 12.88 29.95 -4.71
CA PRO A 141 13.12 30.36 -6.08
C PRO A 141 14.59 30.23 -6.48
N GLY A 142 14.86 29.61 -7.63
CA GLY A 142 16.21 29.33 -8.13
C GLY A 142 16.92 28.12 -7.50
N LYS A 143 16.33 27.49 -6.50
CA LYS A 143 16.88 26.30 -5.83
C LYS A 143 16.49 25.00 -6.52
N ASN A 144 17.33 23.98 -6.38
CA ASN A 144 17.10 22.64 -6.88
C ASN A 144 16.65 21.70 -5.75
N ILE A 145 15.40 21.31 -5.76
CA ILE A 145 14.77 20.49 -4.71
C ILE A 145 14.42 19.11 -5.29
N ALA A 146 14.88 18.04 -4.65
CA ALA A 146 14.60 16.69 -5.08
C ALA A 146 13.29 16.14 -4.50
N THR A 147 12.68 15.21 -5.25
CA THR A 147 11.59 14.34 -4.79
C THR A 147 11.85 12.92 -5.28
N PRO A 148 11.30 11.85 -4.64
CA PRO A 148 11.66 10.46 -4.94
C PRO A 148 11.38 10.04 -6.40
N SER A 149 10.27 10.47 -6.97
CA SER A 149 9.91 10.18 -8.36
C SER A 149 8.77 11.06 -8.83
N LEU A 150 8.62 11.18 -10.14
CA LEU A 150 7.53 11.94 -10.76
C LEU A 150 6.17 11.38 -10.36
N GLY A 151 5.31 12.23 -9.81
CA GLY A 151 3.94 11.91 -9.43
C GLY A 151 3.82 11.04 -8.17
N ASN A 152 4.89 10.88 -7.39
CA ASN A 152 4.77 10.31 -6.05
C ASN A 152 4.20 11.35 -5.06
N THR A 153 3.90 10.93 -3.84
CA THR A 153 3.24 11.80 -2.84
C THR A 153 4.03 13.10 -2.60
N GLN A 154 5.34 13.03 -2.37
CA GLN A 154 6.19 14.18 -2.10
C GLN A 154 6.42 15.09 -3.33
N ASP A 155 6.40 14.53 -4.54
CA ASP A 155 6.47 15.32 -5.77
C ASP A 155 5.20 16.18 -5.97
N VAL A 156 4.04 15.59 -5.66
CA VAL A 156 2.76 16.30 -5.65
C VAL A 156 2.79 17.43 -4.60
N SER A 157 3.23 17.14 -3.37
CA SER A 157 3.30 18.10 -2.28
C SER A 157 4.20 19.28 -2.63
N LEU A 158 5.39 19.03 -3.18
CA LEU A 158 6.32 20.11 -3.58
C LEU A 158 5.76 20.95 -4.74
N LYS A 159 5.25 20.32 -5.79
CA LYS A 159 4.67 21.03 -6.95
C LYS A 159 3.47 21.87 -6.56
N LYS A 160 2.60 21.34 -5.70
CA LYS A 160 1.49 22.10 -5.12
C LYS A 160 2.00 23.31 -4.36
N LEU A 161 2.95 23.13 -3.43
CA LEU A 161 3.54 24.22 -2.66
C LEU A 161 4.11 25.32 -3.57
N VAL A 162 4.91 24.94 -4.56
CA VAL A 162 5.50 25.87 -5.55
C VAL A 162 4.42 26.66 -6.26
N LYS A 163 3.34 26.02 -6.68
CA LYS A 163 2.24 26.68 -7.39
C LYS A 163 1.43 27.59 -6.48
N GLU A 164 1.01 27.13 -5.31
CA GLU A 164 0.18 27.90 -4.37
C GLU A 164 0.90 29.12 -3.78
N LYS A 165 2.21 29.00 -3.59
CA LYS A 165 3.06 30.10 -3.07
C LYS A 165 3.70 30.96 -4.15
N ASN A 166 3.40 30.70 -5.45
CA ASN A 166 3.98 31.40 -6.60
C ASN A 166 5.52 31.42 -6.59
N LEU A 167 6.15 30.31 -6.25
CA LEU A 167 7.61 30.18 -6.13
C LEU A 167 8.24 29.89 -7.50
N ALA A 168 8.16 30.85 -8.41
CA ALA A 168 8.70 30.71 -9.76
C ALA A 168 10.21 30.45 -9.73
N GLY A 169 10.69 29.56 -10.62
CA GLY A 169 12.11 29.25 -10.75
C GLY A 169 12.62 28.14 -9.83
N VAL A 170 11.78 27.53 -8.97
CA VAL A 170 12.17 26.30 -8.26
C VAL A 170 12.37 25.19 -9.27
N LYS A 171 13.56 24.58 -9.28
CA LYS A 171 13.86 23.41 -10.07
C LYS A 171 13.49 22.16 -9.26
N ILE A 172 12.70 21.26 -9.85
CA ILE A 172 12.32 19.98 -9.21
C ILE A 172 13.05 18.85 -9.92
N THR A 173 13.85 18.10 -9.15
CA THR A 173 14.59 16.93 -9.65
C THR A 173 13.99 15.65 -9.07
N ASN A 174 13.50 14.76 -9.92
CA ASN A 174 13.03 13.45 -9.48
C ASN A 174 14.22 12.49 -9.43
N LEU A 175 14.53 12.00 -8.24
CA LEU A 175 15.73 11.19 -7.99
C LEU A 175 15.47 10.19 -6.86
N ASP A 176 15.84 8.93 -7.06
CA ASP A 176 15.72 7.88 -6.05
C ASP A 176 16.33 8.33 -4.72
N ASN A 177 15.71 7.95 -3.62
CA ASN A 177 16.09 8.40 -2.29
C ASN A 177 17.59 8.20 -1.95
N PRO A 178 18.22 7.03 -2.21
CA PRO A 178 19.66 6.86 -1.99
C PRO A 178 20.50 7.84 -2.81
N LYS A 179 20.17 8.03 -4.08
CA LYS A 179 20.86 8.99 -4.99
C LYS A 179 20.66 10.42 -4.55
N THR A 180 19.48 10.75 -3.98
CA THR A 180 19.19 12.08 -3.43
C THR A 180 20.14 12.43 -2.29
N LEU A 181 20.39 11.48 -1.35
CA LEU A 181 21.35 11.68 -0.27
C LEU A 181 22.76 11.96 -0.80
N ASP A 182 23.21 11.20 -1.79
CA ASP A 182 24.54 11.37 -2.39
C ASP A 182 24.65 12.70 -3.16
N ALA A 183 23.64 13.08 -3.95
CA ALA A 183 23.60 14.33 -4.68
C ALA A 183 23.57 15.55 -3.73
N PHE A 184 22.83 15.46 -2.62
CA PHE A 184 22.81 16.50 -1.61
C PHE A 184 24.20 16.69 -0.95
N ARG A 185 24.87 15.58 -0.56
CA ARG A 185 26.24 15.63 -0.01
C ARG A 185 27.26 16.24 -0.97
N LYS A 186 27.08 16.02 -2.28
CA LYS A 186 27.93 16.64 -3.32
C LYS A 186 27.59 18.11 -3.61
N GLY A 187 26.53 18.64 -2.99
CA GLY A 187 26.09 20.02 -3.21
C GLY A 187 25.29 20.24 -4.50
N GLU A 188 24.90 19.17 -5.20
CA GLU A 188 24.12 19.20 -6.46
C GLU A 188 22.64 19.56 -6.24
N LEU A 189 22.17 19.42 -5.00
CA LEU A 189 20.82 19.74 -4.55
C LEU A 189 20.85 20.76 -3.42
N ASP A 190 19.84 21.62 -3.36
CA ASP A 190 19.66 22.60 -2.30
C ASP A 190 18.71 22.09 -1.21
N GLY A 191 17.93 21.06 -1.50
CA GLY A 191 17.02 20.41 -0.58
C GLY A 191 16.32 19.23 -1.20
N ALA A 192 15.44 18.61 -0.42
CA ALA A 192 14.57 17.53 -0.89
C ALA A 192 13.31 17.41 -0.05
N TRP A 193 12.21 16.97 -0.64
CA TRP A 193 11.01 16.54 0.08
C TRP A 193 10.94 15.03 0.07
N LEU A 194 11.19 14.42 1.21
CA LEU A 194 11.42 12.97 1.31
C LEU A 194 10.62 12.34 2.46
N PRO A 195 10.26 11.04 2.32
CA PRO A 195 9.74 10.25 3.42
C PRO A 195 10.86 9.76 4.34
N GLU A 196 10.50 9.33 5.56
CA GLU A 196 11.44 8.67 6.48
C GLU A 196 11.89 7.28 5.97
N PRO A 197 13.18 6.93 6.11
CA PRO A 197 14.20 7.59 6.93
C PRO A 197 15.01 8.68 6.20
N TRP A 198 14.66 9.02 4.97
CA TRP A 198 15.53 9.82 4.09
C TRP A 198 15.60 11.29 4.47
N SER A 199 14.48 11.87 4.98
CA SER A 199 14.50 13.22 5.55
C SER A 199 15.42 13.29 6.77
N SER A 200 15.29 12.35 7.72
CA SER A 200 16.18 12.27 8.88
C SER A 200 17.65 12.04 8.49
N ARG A 201 17.91 11.23 7.45
CA ARG A 201 19.28 11.04 6.94
C ARG A 201 19.88 12.31 6.37
N LEU A 202 19.12 13.10 5.58
CA LEU A 202 19.62 14.37 5.10
C LEU A 202 19.94 15.31 6.26
N VAL A 203 19.10 15.34 7.29
CA VAL A 203 19.34 16.21 8.47
C VAL A 203 20.55 15.75 9.28
N LEU A 204 20.61 14.47 9.64
CA LEU A 204 21.58 13.96 10.60
C LEU A 204 22.90 13.51 9.96
N ASP A 205 22.83 12.97 8.73
CA ASP A 205 24.02 12.43 8.03
C ASP A 205 24.62 13.43 7.02
N ALA A 206 23.87 14.47 6.60
CA ALA A 206 24.29 15.41 5.56
C ALA A 206 24.12 16.89 5.94
N GLY A 207 23.71 17.20 7.18
CA GLY A 207 23.67 18.56 7.73
C GLY A 207 22.52 19.43 7.23
N ALA A 208 21.49 18.86 6.59
CA ALA A 208 20.28 19.58 6.21
C ALA A 208 19.49 20.07 7.45
N LYS A 209 18.54 20.97 7.21
CA LYS A 209 17.57 21.44 8.22
C LYS A 209 16.15 21.15 7.72
N VAL A 210 15.26 20.84 8.64
CA VAL A 210 13.83 20.76 8.32
C VAL A 210 13.31 22.15 8.06
N LEU A 211 12.87 22.40 6.83
CA LEU A 211 12.22 23.64 6.43
C LEU A 211 10.71 23.58 6.68
N LEU A 212 10.12 22.42 6.38
CA LEU A 212 8.69 22.18 6.55
C LEU A 212 8.43 20.70 6.88
N ASP A 213 7.74 20.43 7.98
CA ASP A 213 7.20 19.11 8.26
C ASP A 213 5.80 19.01 7.61
N GLU A 214 5.61 18.05 6.71
CA GLU A 214 4.38 17.91 5.91
C GLU A 214 3.12 17.76 6.79
N LYS A 215 3.24 17.17 7.98
CA LYS A 215 2.12 17.06 8.92
C LYS A 215 1.50 18.41 9.28
N SER A 216 2.28 19.51 9.26
CA SER A 216 1.77 20.86 9.55
C SER A 216 0.80 21.39 8.50
N LEU A 217 0.72 20.76 7.34
CA LEU A 217 -0.18 21.12 6.24
C LEU A 217 -1.55 20.39 6.32
N TRP A 218 -1.71 19.48 7.28
CA TRP A 218 -2.88 18.60 7.36
C TRP A 218 -3.61 18.75 8.68
N PRO A 219 -4.96 18.58 8.71
CA PRO A 219 -5.72 18.57 9.93
C PRO A 219 -5.16 17.55 10.94
N ASP A 220 -5.07 17.94 12.19
CA ASP A 220 -4.55 17.15 13.31
C ASP A 220 -3.13 16.59 13.07
N GLY A 221 -2.40 17.13 12.10
CA GLY A 221 -1.08 16.65 11.72
C GLY A 221 -1.06 15.28 11.06
N ARG A 222 -2.21 14.79 10.57
CA ARG A 222 -2.37 13.44 10.04
C ARG A 222 -2.64 13.44 8.55
N PHE A 223 -1.88 12.66 7.81
CA PHE A 223 -2.11 12.35 6.40
C PHE A 223 -1.56 10.96 6.07
N PRO A 224 -2.16 10.24 5.11
CA PRO A 224 -1.74 8.88 4.81
C PRO A 224 -0.46 8.90 3.98
N THR A 225 0.69 8.60 4.61
CA THR A 225 1.97 8.46 3.91
C THR A 225 2.06 7.09 3.25
N THR A 226 1.61 6.05 3.94
CA THR A 226 1.56 4.69 3.40
C THR A 226 0.19 4.09 3.65
N VAL A 227 -0.38 3.53 2.60
CA VAL A 227 -1.65 2.80 2.58
C VAL A 227 -1.47 1.42 1.99
N ILE A 228 -2.45 0.54 2.14
CA ILE A 228 -2.48 -0.79 1.52
C ILE A 228 -3.51 -0.78 0.41
N ILE A 229 -3.08 -1.16 -0.79
CA ILE A 229 -3.96 -1.34 -1.94
C ILE A 229 -3.92 -2.78 -2.44
N VAL A 230 -5.00 -3.19 -3.09
CA VAL A 230 -5.20 -4.54 -3.61
C VAL A 230 -5.84 -4.51 -4.99
N ARG A 231 -5.53 -5.48 -5.83
CA ARG A 231 -6.28 -5.68 -7.07
C ARG A 231 -7.70 -6.17 -6.75
N GLN A 232 -8.70 -5.50 -7.29
CA GLN A 232 -10.12 -5.85 -7.08
C GLN A 232 -10.42 -7.30 -7.45
N GLU A 233 -9.90 -7.76 -8.58
CA GLU A 233 -10.04 -9.16 -9.03
C GLU A 233 -9.53 -10.15 -7.96
N PHE A 234 -8.37 -9.86 -7.36
CA PHE A 234 -7.79 -10.69 -6.30
C PHE A 234 -8.63 -10.65 -5.02
N LEU A 235 -9.11 -9.45 -4.63
CA LEU A 235 -10.00 -9.29 -3.48
C LEU A 235 -11.32 -10.05 -3.64
N GLN A 236 -11.91 -10.00 -4.85
CA GLN A 236 -13.16 -10.72 -5.15
C GLN A 236 -12.98 -12.23 -5.19
N GLN A 237 -11.88 -12.69 -5.76
CA GLN A 237 -11.60 -14.12 -5.90
C GLN A 237 -11.15 -14.75 -4.58
N TYR A 238 -10.37 -14.03 -3.77
CA TYR A 238 -9.76 -14.52 -2.55
C TYR A 238 -9.96 -13.59 -1.34
N PRO A 239 -11.21 -13.26 -0.98
CA PRO A 239 -11.49 -12.29 0.09
C PRO A 239 -10.94 -12.75 1.45
N GLN A 240 -10.97 -14.06 1.74
CA GLN A 240 -10.43 -14.62 2.98
C GLN A 240 -8.90 -14.48 3.06
N THR A 241 -8.22 -14.55 1.93
CA THR A 241 -6.77 -14.35 1.85
C THR A 241 -6.39 -12.89 2.11
N VAL A 242 -7.13 -11.94 1.52
CA VAL A 242 -6.92 -10.51 1.79
C VAL A 242 -7.20 -10.21 3.27
N GLN A 243 -8.28 -10.77 3.83
CA GLN A 243 -8.59 -10.64 5.26
C GLN A 243 -7.48 -11.22 6.14
N ALA A 244 -6.87 -12.35 5.76
CA ALA A 244 -5.74 -12.93 6.47
C ALA A 244 -4.53 -11.99 6.48
N VAL A 245 -4.17 -11.39 5.33
CA VAL A 245 -3.11 -10.38 5.27
C VAL A 245 -3.42 -9.19 6.16
N LEU A 246 -4.67 -8.70 6.16
CA LEU A 246 -5.08 -7.56 6.98
C LEU A 246 -5.08 -7.90 8.48
N ARG A 247 -5.45 -9.12 8.90
CA ARG A 247 -5.26 -9.57 10.29
C ARG A 247 -3.78 -9.56 10.69
N GLY A 248 -2.91 -10.04 9.80
CA GLY A 248 -1.46 -9.98 10.00
C GLY A 248 -0.96 -8.54 10.12
N HIS A 249 -1.47 -7.63 9.30
CA HIS A 249 -1.15 -6.20 9.34
C HIS A 249 -1.58 -5.54 10.67
N VAL A 250 -2.81 -5.80 11.12
CA VAL A 250 -3.30 -5.29 12.41
C VAL A 250 -2.39 -5.77 13.55
N LYS A 251 -2.08 -7.07 13.60
CA LYS A 251 -1.18 -7.65 14.62
C LYS A 251 0.22 -7.05 14.57
N ALA A 252 0.79 -6.89 13.38
CA ALA A 252 2.11 -6.28 13.19
C ALA A 252 2.15 -4.83 13.68
N THR A 253 1.13 -4.04 13.33
CA THR A 253 1.00 -2.64 13.73
C THR A 253 0.88 -2.49 15.24
N GLU A 254 0.06 -3.32 15.87
CA GLU A 254 -0.11 -3.30 17.33
C GLU A 254 1.12 -3.74 18.09
N TRP A 255 1.73 -4.84 17.61
CA TRP A 255 2.97 -5.29 18.21
C TRP A 255 4.04 -4.19 18.14
N ALA A 256 4.18 -3.52 16.99
CA ALA A 256 5.14 -2.44 16.81
C ALA A 256 4.90 -1.26 17.75
N ARG A 257 3.64 -0.89 17.97
CA ARG A 257 3.25 0.17 18.92
C ARG A 257 3.59 -0.18 20.38
N GLY A 258 3.43 -1.45 20.74
CA GLY A 258 3.71 -1.94 22.10
C GLY A 258 5.19 -2.31 22.35
N ASN A 259 5.99 -2.41 21.29
CA ASN A 259 7.37 -2.89 21.36
C ASN A 259 8.31 -2.05 20.47
N GLU A 260 8.31 -0.73 20.67
CA GLU A 260 8.99 0.22 19.77
C GLU A 260 10.48 -0.09 19.58
N ALA A 261 11.21 -0.45 20.65
CA ALA A 261 12.63 -0.77 20.56
C ALA A 261 12.90 -1.99 19.65
N ASP A 262 12.10 -3.06 19.81
CA ASP A 262 12.21 -4.25 18.96
C ASP A 262 11.72 -3.97 17.54
N ALA A 263 10.69 -3.15 17.37
CA ALA A 263 10.22 -2.72 16.06
C ALA A 263 11.30 -1.95 15.28
N LYS A 264 11.98 -1.01 15.93
CA LYS A 264 13.15 -0.31 15.39
C LYS A 264 14.24 -1.30 14.97
N LYS A 265 14.54 -2.27 15.82
CA LYS A 265 15.56 -3.29 15.52
C LYS A 265 15.17 -4.11 14.27
N VAL A 266 13.95 -4.65 14.22
CA VAL A 266 13.49 -5.46 13.08
C VAL A 266 13.53 -4.67 11.78
N VAL A 267 13.05 -3.41 11.81
CA VAL A 267 13.09 -2.53 10.63
C VAL A 267 14.53 -2.24 10.22
N ASN A 268 15.41 -1.90 11.14
CA ASN A 268 16.80 -1.54 10.81
C ASN A 268 17.60 -2.74 10.28
N ASP A 269 17.44 -3.92 10.87
CA ASP A 269 18.07 -5.16 10.40
C ASP A 269 17.61 -5.49 8.96
N THR A 270 16.31 -5.31 8.68
CA THR A 270 15.75 -5.52 7.35
C THR A 270 16.25 -4.48 6.33
N LEU A 271 16.32 -3.21 6.72
CA LEU A 271 16.90 -2.18 5.86
C LEU A 271 18.37 -2.50 5.54
N LYS A 272 19.16 -2.95 6.53
CA LYS A 272 20.52 -3.40 6.31
C LYS A 272 20.60 -4.58 5.32
N GLU A 273 19.72 -5.57 5.49
CA GLU A 273 19.66 -6.74 4.59
C GLU A 273 19.35 -6.30 3.13
N LEU A 274 18.36 -5.41 2.95
CA LEU A 274 17.89 -5.03 1.62
C LEU A 274 18.74 -3.96 0.93
N THR A 275 19.40 -3.07 1.69
CA THR A 275 20.13 -1.92 1.15
C THR A 275 21.64 -1.97 1.39
N GLY A 276 22.11 -2.96 2.13
CA GLY A 276 23.51 -3.09 2.53
C GLY A 276 23.91 -2.21 3.72
N ASN A 277 23.05 -1.26 4.16
CA ASN A 277 23.40 -0.28 5.20
C ASN A 277 22.33 -0.21 6.29
N ALA A 278 22.75 -0.35 7.55
CA ALA A 278 21.93 -0.04 8.69
C ALA A 278 21.85 1.48 8.90
N LEU A 279 20.74 1.93 9.48
CA LEU A 279 20.60 3.31 9.94
C LEU A 279 21.33 3.49 11.28
N GLY A 280 21.98 4.63 11.49
CA GLY A 280 22.46 5.04 12.80
C GLY A 280 21.30 5.24 13.78
N ALA A 281 21.52 4.97 15.06
CA ALA A 281 20.48 5.10 16.08
C ALA A 281 19.78 6.48 16.08
N PRO A 282 20.47 7.62 15.94
CA PRO A 282 19.79 8.92 15.89
C PRO A 282 18.85 9.07 14.72
N VAL A 283 19.21 8.54 13.53
CA VAL A 283 18.35 8.56 12.33
C VAL A 283 17.14 7.69 12.54
N LEU A 284 17.33 6.48 13.08
CA LEU A 284 16.24 5.55 13.34
C LEU A 284 15.24 6.12 14.36
N ASP A 285 15.73 6.70 15.44
CA ASP A 285 14.92 7.33 16.48
C ASP A 285 14.13 8.53 15.94
N SER A 286 14.79 9.40 15.17
CA SER A 286 14.14 10.54 14.52
C SER A 286 13.04 10.08 13.55
N SER A 287 13.31 9.06 12.76
CA SER A 287 12.37 8.52 11.78
C SER A 287 11.13 7.92 12.45
N PHE A 288 11.30 7.13 13.51
CA PHE A 288 10.16 6.54 14.23
C PHE A 288 9.35 7.60 14.98
N LYS A 289 9.99 8.65 15.49
CA LYS A 289 9.29 9.79 16.12
C LYS A 289 8.47 10.60 15.11
N ALA A 290 8.87 10.63 13.84
CA ALA A 290 8.20 11.41 12.82
C ALA A 290 6.96 10.70 12.25
N ILE A 291 6.81 9.40 12.43
CA ILE A 291 5.70 8.59 11.89
C ILE A 291 4.68 8.22 12.98
N GLU A 292 3.45 7.98 12.53
CA GLU A 292 2.41 7.31 13.31
C GLU A 292 2.06 6.00 12.60
N LEU A 293 2.30 4.85 13.25
CA LEU A 293 1.84 3.57 12.74
C LEU A 293 0.31 3.51 12.88
N THR A 294 -0.41 3.20 11.81
CA THR A 294 -1.88 3.23 11.82
C THR A 294 -2.47 2.19 10.87
N ILE A 295 -3.69 1.77 11.14
CA ILE A 295 -4.53 0.99 10.23
C ILE A 295 -5.61 1.86 9.58
N ASP A 296 -5.78 3.08 10.09
CA ASP A 296 -6.71 4.09 9.56
C ASP A 296 -6.11 4.71 8.29
N PRO A 297 -6.78 4.63 7.12
CA PRO A 297 -6.31 5.27 5.90
C PRO A 297 -6.49 6.79 5.90
N ILE A 298 -7.06 7.37 6.97
CA ILE A 298 -7.36 8.80 7.09
C ILE A 298 -8.17 9.27 5.86
N ALA A 299 -9.24 8.53 5.57
CA ALA A 299 -10.00 8.60 4.34
C ALA A 299 -10.48 10.02 3.99
N SER A 300 -10.79 10.84 5.00
CA SER A 300 -11.22 12.24 4.82
C SER A 300 -10.21 13.13 4.11
N THR A 301 -8.92 12.76 4.08
CA THR A 301 -7.86 13.53 3.42
C THR A 301 -7.68 13.17 1.93
N LEU A 302 -8.14 11.99 1.51
CA LEU A 302 -7.93 11.49 0.15
C LEU A 302 -8.52 12.38 -0.96
N PRO A 303 -9.72 13.00 -0.80
CA PRO A 303 -10.23 13.93 -1.80
C PRO A 303 -9.35 15.17 -1.98
N GLN A 304 -8.70 15.65 -0.91
CA GLN A 304 -7.75 16.75 -1.02
C GLN A 304 -6.48 16.32 -1.75
N LEU A 305 -5.93 15.15 -1.46
CA LEU A 305 -4.78 14.58 -2.18
C LEU A 305 -5.05 14.42 -3.69
N ALA A 306 -6.27 14.01 -4.06
CA ALA A 306 -6.66 13.94 -5.47
C ALA A 306 -6.68 15.34 -6.14
N LYS A 307 -7.18 16.36 -5.45
CA LYS A 307 -7.15 17.76 -5.92
C LYS A 307 -5.71 18.30 -6.01
N ASP A 308 -4.88 17.96 -5.05
CA ASP A 308 -3.48 18.36 -5.01
C ASP A 308 -2.69 17.85 -6.23
N SER A 309 -3.03 16.64 -6.71
CA SER A 309 -2.46 16.08 -7.95
C SER A 309 -2.82 16.90 -9.20
N VAL A 310 -4.02 17.53 -9.23
CA VAL A 310 -4.39 18.49 -10.30
C VAL A 310 -3.60 19.78 -10.15
N THR A 311 -3.54 20.33 -8.93
CA THR A 311 -2.78 21.54 -8.63
C THR A 311 -1.31 21.37 -9.01
N ALA A 312 -0.74 20.20 -8.71
CA ALA A 312 0.63 19.83 -9.09
C ALA A 312 0.84 19.60 -10.60
N GLY A 313 -0.23 19.56 -11.39
CA GLY A 313 -0.15 19.28 -12.83
C GLY A 313 0.18 17.83 -13.19
N ILE A 314 -0.02 16.89 -12.26
CA ILE A 314 0.20 15.45 -12.49
C ILE A 314 -0.96 14.84 -13.28
N VAL A 315 -2.17 15.28 -13.00
CA VAL A 315 -3.39 14.86 -13.71
C VAL A 315 -4.20 16.08 -14.15
N LYS A 316 -5.04 15.92 -15.16
CA LYS A 316 -5.88 17.02 -15.70
C LYS A 316 -7.11 17.32 -14.85
N SER A 317 -7.66 16.31 -14.20
CA SER A 317 -8.86 16.40 -13.36
C SER A 317 -8.70 15.54 -12.12
N ALA A 318 -9.31 15.94 -11.01
CA ALA A 318 -9.33 15.14 -9.81
C ALA A 318 -10.10 13.83 -10.03
N ALA A 319 -9.59 12.74 -9.50
CA ALA A 319 -10.28 11.46 -9.53
C ALA A 319 -11.59 11.54 -8.72
N ASP A 320 -12.65 10.95 -9.23
CA ASP A 320 -13.79 10.57 -8.40
C ASP A 320 -13.36 9.35 -7.58
N LEU A 321 -13.25 9.52 -6.27
CA LEU A 321 -12.79 8.49 -5.35
C LEU A 321 -13.92 7.62 -4.79
N LYS A 322 -15.15 7.77 -5.29
CA LYS A 322 -16.25 6.92 -4.87
C LYS A 322 -16.00 5.47 -5.27
N GLY A 323 -15.99 4.57 -4.28
CA GLY A 323 -15.64 3.18 -4.47
C GLY A 323 -14.15 2.88 -4.47
N PHE A 324 -13.30 3.86 -4.15
CA PHE A 324 -11.87 3.65 -4.00
C PHE A 324 -11.54 2.80 -2.77
N LEU A 325 -12.29 2.97 -1.67
CA LEU A 325 -12.08 2.23 -0.44
C LEU A 325 -12.96 0.98 -0.39
N ASP A 326 -12.35 -0.14 0.05
CA ASP A 326 -13.05 -1.33 0.50
C ASP A 326 -12.46 -1.76 1.84
N LEU A 327 -13.04 -1.25 2.92
CA LEU A 327 -12.57 -1.51 4.28
C LEU A 327 -13.30 -2.71 4.93
N SER A 328 -14.11 -3.45 4.19
CA SER A 328 -14.92 -4.55 4.71
C SER A 328 -14.06 -5.62 5.38
N ALA A 329 -13.04 -6.12 4.70
CA ALA A 329 -12.13 -7.14 5.22
C ALA A 329 -11.32 -6.65 6.43
N LEU A 330 -10.91 -5.37 6.46
CA LEU A 330 -10.25 -4.75 7.62
C LEU A 330 -11.21 -4.67 8.81
N ASN A 331 -12.43 -4.16 8.58
CA ASN A 331 -13.41 -3.97 9.64
C ASN A 331 -13.88 -5.30 10.23
N GLU A 332 -13.96 -6.36 9.43
CA GLU A 332 -14.20 -7.72 9.95
C GLU A 332 -13.03 -8.21 10.82
N ALA A 333 -11.78 -7.98 10.40
CA ALA A 333 -10.61 -8.32 11.21
C ALA A 333 -10.58 -7.56 12.54
N LEU A 334 -10.96 -6.29 12.54
CA LEU A 334 -11.06 -5.46 13.75
C LEU A 334 -12.19 -5.92 14.67
N LYS A 335 -13.36 -6.20 14.11
CA LYS A 335 -14.51 -6.73 14.87
C LYS A 335 -14.16 -8.04 15.59
N ALA A 336 -13.41 -8.93 14.94
CA ALA A 336 -12.97 -10.19 15.54
C ALA A 336 -12.06 -9.99 16.76
N THR A 337 -11.45 -8.82 16.92
CA THR A 337 -10.59 -8.45 18.06
C THR A 337 -11.22 -7.41 18.99
N GLY A 338 -12.53 -7.15 18.84
CA GLY A 338 -13.28 -6.18 19.68
C GLY A 338 -12.89 -4.72 19.45
N LYS A 339 -12.32 -4.38 18.28
CA LYS A 339 -11.88 -3.03 17.94
C LYS A 339 -12.92 -2.28 17.13
N PRO A 340 -12.95 -0.94 17.25
CA PRO A 340 -13.84 -0.12 16.45
C PRO A 340 -13.50 -0.24 14.94
N ALA A 341 -14.54 -0.15 14.12
CA ALA A 341 -14.38 -0.08 12.68
C ALA A 341 -13.70 1.23 12.26
N VAL A 342 -12.98 1.18 11.14
CA VAL A 342 -12.39 2.36 10.48
C VAL A 342 -13.41 2.92 9.49
N ASP A 343 -13.50 4.25 9.43
CA ASP A 343 -14.43 4.98 8.58
C ASP A 343 -13.84 5.21 7.17
N ALA A 344 -14.63 4.93 6.15
CA ALA A 344 -14.30 5.19 4.75
C ALA A 344 -14.61 6.64 4.30
N ALA A 345 -15.18 7.48 5.17
CA ALA A 345 -15.59 8.85 4.87
C ALA A 345 -16.46 8.99 3.60
N GLY A 346 -17.31 7.98 3.31
CA GLY A 346 -18.18 7.94 2.13
C GLY A 346 -17.46 7.63 0.81
N LEU A 347 -16.21 7.17 0.86
CA LEU A 347 -15.41 6.77 -0.32
C LEU A 347 -15.48 5.27 -0.62
N ASP A 348 -16.25 4.52 0.14
CA ASP A 348 -16.52 3.09 -0.06
C ASP A 348 -17.47 2.85 -1.23
N LYS A 349 -17.57 1.60 -1.64
CA LYS A 349 -18.55 1.17 -2.64
C LYS A 349 -19.97 1.39 -2.14
N LYS A 350 -20.84 1.70 -3.09
CA LYS A 350 -22.28 1.75 -2.89
C LYS A 350 -22.84 0.36 -2.60
#